data_02022bbd88e7d76ab032e8e5583ea615
#
_entry.id   02022bbd88e7d76ab032e8e5583ea615
#
_cell.length_a   1.000
_cell.length_b   1.000
_cell.length_c   1.000
_cell.angle_alpha   90.00
_cell.angle_beta   90.00
_cell.angle_gamma   90.00
#
_symmetry.space_group_name_H-M   'P 1'
#
loop_
_entity.id
_entity.type
_entity.pdbx_description
1 polymer ?
#
loop_
_entity_poly.entity_id
_entity_poly.type
_entity_poly.pdbx_seq_one_letter_code
_entity_poly.pdbx_strand_id
1 'polypeptide(L)'
;MNTPARRDGIPEKNAAKPGGAETFVPKAKPARHQHVTKSEQKAAPAAEDKVRLQKVLAAAGVASRRMSEKLIAAGRVEVNGKVVDRMGVRIDPNKDVVRVDGVRVQVNDEMHYYIFNKPRGVQSTMSDDMGRPSVGNFIDERLKQGKGLFHVGRLDAQTEGLLLLTNDGELANRLMHPSYEVSKTYMATVLGEAKKGLVHELKKGIELDDGIAKADDVQIVDVWQGKSLIKLELHEGRKHIVRRLLKAAGFPVQALVRTKIHTVQLGDQKPGSVRALNRSELTSLYKAVGL
;
A
#
# COMPACT_ATOMS: atom_id res chain seq x y z
N MET A 1 -31.07 23.00 53.52
CA MET A 1 -30.83 24.25 54.28
C MET A 1 -30.01 25.18 53.41
N ASN A 2 -30.67 26.14 52.94
CA ASN A 2 -30.34 27.56 52.76
C ASN A 2 -29.35 27.95 51.67
N THR A 3 -29.91 28.33 50.57
CA THR A 3 -29.63 29.59 49.84
C THR A 3 -29.81 30.80 50.76
N PRO A 4 -29.43 32.07 50.47
CA PRO A 4 -29.50 32.82 49.22
C PRO A 4 -28.39 33.89 49.04
N ALA A 5 -28.22 34.53 47.99
CA ALA A 5 -28.89 35.57 47.23
C ALA A 5 -28.05 36.84 47.00
N ARG A 6 -27.99 37.32 45.74
CA ARG A 6 -28.23 38.67 45.20
C ARG A 6 -27.54 39.89 45.86
N ARG A 7 -27.09 40.92 45.12
CA ARG A 7 -27.73 41.88 44.19
C ARG A 7 -26.66 42.86 43.69
N ASP A 8 -26.67 43.22 42.42
CA ASP A 8 -27.17 44.46 41.79
C ASP A 8 -26.40 45.75 42.03
N GLY A 9 -26.14 46.46 40.94
CA GLY A 9 -26.05 47.89 40.98
C GLY A 9 -25.26 48.57 39.85
N ILE A 10 -25.93 48.92 38.75
CA ILE A 10 -25.61 50.04 37.84
C ILE A 10 -26.17 51.32 38.53
N PRO A 11 -25.69 52.56 38.32
CA PRO A 11 -25.80 53.31 37.07
C PRO A 11 -24.79 54.46 36.79
N GLU A 12 -24.67 54.81 35.52
CA GLU A 12 -24.94 56.09 34.83
C GLU A 12 -24.28 57.42 35.29
N LYS A 13 -23.73 58.08 34.32
CA LYS A 13 -24.06 59.31 33.56
C LYS A 13 -23.09 60.49 33.61
N ASN A 14 -22.89 61.02 32.39
CA ASN A 14 -22.88 62.42 31.90
C ASN A 14 -21.66 63.31 32.17
N ALA A 15 -21.08 63.75 31.13
CA ALA A 15 -21.37 64.84 30.19
C ALA A 15 -20.31 65.97 30.26
N ALA A 16 -19.90 66.40 29.11
CA ALA A 16 -19.82 67.76 28.57
C ALA A 16 -18.49 68.12 27.88
N LYS A 17 -18.67 68.52 26.64
CA LYS A 17 -17.71 69.29 25.81
C LYS A 17 -17.64 70.75 26.37
N PRO A 18 -16.64 71.62 26.00
CA PRO A 18 -16.47 72.10 24.64
C PRO A 18 -15.04 72.57 24.24
N GLY A 19 -14.87 72.71 22.94
CA GLY A 19 -14.33 73.95 22.35
C GLY A 19 -12.89 74.04 21.90
N GLY A 20 -12.70 74.03 20.59
CA GLY A 20 -12.01 75.08 19.88
C GLY A 20 -10.48 74.98 19.64
N ALA A 21 -10.13 74.72 18.40
CA ALA A 21 -9.28 75.62 17.58
C ALA A 21 -8.67 74.80 16.40
N GLU A 22 -9.08 75.16 15.21
CA GLU A 22 -8.50 74.70 13.95
C GLU A 22 -7.10 75.29 13.81
N THR A 23 -6.11 74.40 13.57
CA THR A 23 -4.87 74.84 12.90
C THR A 23 -4.64 74.02 11.66
N PHE A 24 -4.70 74.70 10.57
CA PHE A 24 -4.50 74.25 9.18
C PHE A 24 -3.04 73.87 9.01
N VAL A 25 -2.76 72.57 8.66
CA VAL A 25 -1.44 72.10 8.23
C VAL A 25 -1.57 71.60 6.81
N PRO A 26 -0.72 72.04 5.87
CA PRO A 26 -0.86 71.70 4.46
C PRO A 26 -0.51 70.25 4.15
N LYS A 27 -1.32 69.61 3.30
CA LYS A 27 -1.12 68.26 2.78
C LYS A 27 0.17 68.17 1.98
N ALA A 28 1.11 67.36 2.48
CA ALA A 28 2.24 66.89 1.69
C ALA A 28 1.74 65.83 0.67
N LYS A 29 2.20 65.99 -0.59
CA LYS A 29 1.92 65.08 -1.68
C LYS A 29 2.55 63.70 -1.37
N PRO A 30 1.89 62.57 -1.67
CA PRO A 30 2.48 61.24 -1.50
C PRO A 30 3.61 61.05 -2.52
N ALA A 31 4.77 60.61 -2.02
CA ALA A 31 5.91 60.20 -2.83
C ALA A 31 5.51 59.05 -3.75
N ARG A 32 5.86 59.14 -5.04
CA ARG A 32 5.77 58.05 -6.02
C ARG A 32 6.53 56.85 -5.48
N HIS A 33 5.80 55.79 -5.15
CA HIS A 33 6.40 54.46 -5.00
C HIS A 33 6.98 54.04 -6.36
N GLN A 34 8.28 53.97 -6.44
CA GLN A 34 8.96 53.26 -7.51
C GLN A 34 8.56 51.78 -7.40
N HIS A 35 7.96 51.24 -8.45
CA HIS A 35 7.83 49.81 -8.64
C HIS A 35 9.22 49.21 -8.66
N VAL A 36 9.61 48.55 -7.56
CA VAL A 36 10.69 47.59 -7.55
C VAL A 36 10.19 46.40 -8.31
N THR A 37 10.64 46.25 -9.52
CA THR A 37 10.47 45.01 -10.30
C THR A 37 10.97 43.86 -9.46
N LYS A 38 10.05 42.96 -9.12
CA LYS A 38 10.39 41.64 -8.57
C LYS A 38 11.41 41.02 -9.51
N SER A 39 12.66 41.03 -9.07
CA SER A 39 13.68 40.19 -9.67
C SER A 39 13.15 38.75 -9.66
N GLU A 40 13.14 38.15 -10.83
CA GLU A 40 12.84 36.75 -11.04
C GLU A 40 13.68 35.92 -10.06
N GLN A 41 13.05 35.51 -8.96
CA GLN A 41 13.56 34.40 -8.19
C GLN A 41 13.37 33.18 -9.10
N LYS A 42 14.48 32.81 -9.76
CA LYS A 42 14.63 31.54 -10.46
C LYS A 42 14.10 30.46 -9.53
N ALA A 43 12.91 29.96 -9.84
CA ALA A 43 12.30 28.86 -9.11
C ALA A 43 13.32 27.72 -9.06
N ALA A 44 13.68 27.31 -7.86
CA ALA A 44 14.44 26.09 -7.67
C ALA A 44 13.69 24.98 -8.40
N PRO A 45 14.39 24.09 -9.14
CA PRO A 45 13.73 23.02 -9.88
C PRO A 45 12.87 22.22 -8.93
N ALA A 46 11.64 21.93 -9.38
CA ALA A 46 10.58 21.29 -8.63
C ALA A 46 11.09 20.07 -7.86
N ALA A 47 10.62 19.93 -6.60
CA ALA A 47 10.93 18.84 -5.69
C ALA A 47 10.33 17.49 -6.12
N GLU A 48 9.90 17.34 -7.39
CA GLU A 48 9.10 16.22 -7.86
C GLU A 48 9.88 14.92 -8.06
N ASP A 49 11.20 14.95 -8.25
CA ASP A 49 11.99 13.75 -8.53
C ASP A 49 12.69 13.12 -7.30
N LYS A 50 12.57 13.73 -6.13
CA LYS A 50 13.28 13.23 -4.94
C LYS A 50 12.54 12.08 -4.25
N VAL A 51 13.19 10.94 -4.17
CA VAL A 51 12.69 9.71 -3.58
C VAL A 51 13.24 9.53 -2.16
N ARG A 52 12.48 8.95 -1.24
CA ARG A 52 12.96 8.62 0.10
C ARG A 52 14.13 7.63 0.03
N LEU A 53 15.22 7.91 0.75
CA LEU A 53 16.45 7.12 0.73
C LEU A 53 16.19 5.62 1.01
N GLN A 54 15.36 5.27 2.01
CA GLN A 54 15.01 3.88 2.28
C GLN A 54 14.24 3.19 1.12
N LYS A 55 13.52 3.97 0.28
CA LYS A 55 12.86 3.43 -0.92
C LYS A 55 13.91 3.10 -1.98
N VAL A 56 14.91 3.94 -2.15
CA VAL A 56 16.02 3.74 -3.10
C VAL A 56 16.85 2.51 -2.70
N LEU A 57 17.24 2.39 -1.42
CA LEU A 57 17.98 1.23 -0.93
C LEU A 57 17.20 -0.09 -1.10
N ALA A 58 15.89 -0.05 -0.87
CA ALA A 58 15.04 -1.23 -1.06
C ALA A 58 14.87 -1.59 -2.54
N ALA A 59 14.71 -0.62 -3.43
CA ALA A 59 14.65 -0.84 -4.88
C ALA A 59 15.95 -1.40 -5.43
N ALA A 60 17.09 -0.98 -4.89
CA ALA A 60 18.40 -1.52 -5.23
C ALA A 60 18.70 -2.91 -4.63
N GLY A 61 17.75 -3.50 -3.90
CA GLY A 61 17.93 -4.84 -3.31
C GLY A 61 18.86 -4.90 -2.11
N VAL A 62 19.28 -3.76 -1.54
CA VAL A 62 20.18 -3.71 -0.37
C VAL A 62 19.51 -4.32 0.85
N ALA A 63 18.28 -3.90 1.16
CA ALA A 63 17.51 -4.42 2.29
C ALA A 63 16.02 -4.02 2.15
N SER A 64 15.12 -4.58 2.99
CA SER A 64 13.74 -4.08 3.06
C SER A 64 13.72 -2.60 3.51
N ARG A 65 12.64 -1.85 3.22
CA ARG A 65 12.52 -0.44 3.63
C ARG A 65 12.77 -0.25 5.13
N ARG A 66 12.21 -1.11 5.98
CA ARG A 66 12.41 -1.05 7.45
C ARG A 66 13.85 -1.37 7.85
N MET A 67 14.49 -2.33 7.20
CA MET A 67 15.90 -2.63 7.46
C MET A 67 16.80 -1.50 6.93
N SER A 68 16.49 -0.92 5.77
CA SER A 68 17.16 0.28 5.25
C SER A 68 17.09 1.46 6.22
N GLU A 69 15.94 1.65 6.89
CA GLU A 69 15.80 2.62 7.97
C GLU A 69 16.74 2.35 9.14
N LYS A 70 16.90 1.08 9.54
CA LYS A 70 17.87 0.70 10.58
C LYS A 70 19.33 0.94 10.14
N LEU A 71 19.66 0.67 8.88
CA LEU A 71 20.99 0.97 8.33
C LEU A 71 21.29 2.47 8.33
N ILE A 72 20.31 3.30 7.97
CA ILE A 72 20.40 4.76 8.01
C ILE A 72 20.61 5.23 9.47
N ALA A 73 19.77 4.80 10.40
CA ALA A 73 19.89 5.16 11.81
C ALA A 73 21.21 4.71 12.46
N ALA A 74 21.79 3.62 11.96
CA ALA A 74 23.11 3.13 12.40
C ALA A 74 24.30 3.88 11.76
N GLY A 75 24.06 4.92 10.92
CA GLY A 75 25.13 5.69 10.26
C GLY A 75 25.90 4.91 9.19
N ARG A 76 25.33 3.81 8.68
CA ARG A 76 25.97 2.93 7.68
C ARG A 76 25.74 3.37 6.24
N VAL A 77 24.96 4.45 6.04
CA VAL A 77 24.58 4.95 4.71
C VAL A 77 25.19 6.32 4.47
N GLU A 78 25.82 6.49 3.31
CA GLU A 78 26.36 7.75 2.85
C GLU A 78 25.63 8.22 1.58
N VAL A 79 25.42 9.52 1.49
CA VAL A 79 24.92 10.20 0.28
C VAL A 79 25.92 11.30 -0.09
N ASN A 80 26.48 11.21 -1.29
CA ASN A 80 27.49 12.15 -1.80
C ASN A 80 28.68 12.32 -0.83
N GLY A 81 29.11 11.22 -0.21
CA GLY A 81 30.25 11.20 0.73
C GLY A 81 29.93 11.71 2.15
N LYS A 82 28.68 12.00 2.45
CA LYS A 82 28.24 12.41 3.80
C LYS A 82 27.38 11.33 4.43
N VAL A 83 27.69 10.95 5.66
CA VAL A 83 26.90 9.99 6.44
C VAL A 83 25.50 10.58 6.69
N VAL A 84 24.50 9.75 6.50
CA VAL A 84 23.09 10.07 6.76
C VAL A 84 22.60 9.14 7.87
N ASP A 85 22.24 9.73 9.02
CA ASP A 85 21.77 9.05 10.23
C ASP A 85 20.32 9.37 10.60
N ARG A 86 19.70 10.31 9.88
CA ARG A 86 18.33 10.77 10.14
C ARG A 86 17.32 10.21 9.14
N MET A 87 16.11 9.97 9.64
CA MET A 87 14.99 9.47 8.86
C MET A 87 14.41 10.55 7.93
N GLY A 88 13.74 10.10 6.87
CA GLY A 88 12.98 10.98 5.98
C GLY A 88 13.79 11.68 4.89
N VAL A 89 15.10 11.45 4.81
CA VAL A 89 15.97 12.00 3.76
C VAL A 89 15.48 11.57 2.39
N ARG A 90 15.40 12.52 1.47
CA ARG A 90 15.05 12.32 0.07
C ARG A 90 16.24 12.64 -0.83
N ILE A 91 16.46 11.81 -1.82
CA ILE A 91 17.56 11.91 -2.78
C ILE A 91 17.03 11.83 -4.21
N ASP A 92 17.80 12.32 -5.15
CA ASP A 92 17.59 12.09 -6.59
C ASP A 92 18.44 10.85 -6.98
N PRO A 93 17.80 9.69 -7.25
CA PRO A 93 18.54 8.46 -7.55
C PRO A 93 19.39 8.54 -8.81
N ASN A 94 19.13 9.50 -9.70
CA ASN A 94 19.88 9.71 -10.95
C ASN A 94 21.12 10.58 -10.77
N LYS A 95 21.19 11.38 -9.69
CA LYS A 95 22.25 12.34 -9.44
C LYS A 95 23.07 12.04 -8.20
N ASP A 96 22.41 11.55 -7.14
CA ASP A 96 23.04 11.34 -5.85
C ASP A 96 23.74 9.98 -5.78
N VAL A 97 24.98 9.98 -5.33
CA VAL A 97 25.75 8.74 -5.12
C VAL A 97 25.48 8.23 -3.72
N VAL A 98 24.89 7.03 -3.63
CA VAL A 98 24.61 6.35 -2.37
C VAL A 98 25.64 5.24 -2.13
N ARG A 99 26.14 5.14 -0.89
CA ARG A 99 26.97 4.01 -0.42
C ARG A 99 26.40 3.42 0.86
N VAL A 100 26.59 2.13 1.01
CA VAL A 100 26.29 1.41 2.26
C VAL A 100 27.54 0.68 2.65
N ASP A 101 28.06 0.91 3.86
CA ASP A 101 29.33 0.39 4.35
C ASP A 101 30.50 0.65 3.35
N GLY A 102 30.52 1.83 2.74
CA GLY A 102 31.52 2.24 1.75
C GLY A 102 31.28 1.68 0.33
N VAL A 103 30.42 0.68 0.15
CA VAL A 103 30.11 0.10 -1.18
C VAL A 103 29.04 0.91 -1.89
N ARG A 104 29.31 1.30 -3.14
CA ARG A 104 28.35 2.04 -3.98
C ARG A 104 27.13 1.18 -4.28
N VAL A 105 25.94 1.76 -4.01
CA VAL A 105 24.64 1.16 -4.36
C VAL A 105 24.34 1.48 -5.81
N GLN A 106 24.12 0.45 -6.62
CA GLN A 106 23.61 0.61 -7.98
C GLN A 106 22.09 0.56 -7.94
N VAL A 107 21.43 1.63 -8.38
CA VAL A 107 19.98 1.62 -8.58
C VAL A 107 19.72 0.97 -9.93
N ASN A 108 19.04 -0.19 -9.92
CA ASN A 108 18.61 -0.85 -11.14
C ASN A 108 17.18 -0.39 -11.44
N ASP A 109 17.00 0.30 -12.57
CA ASP A 109 15.69 0.78 -13.03
C ASP A 109 14.88 -0.30 -13.77
N GLU A 110 15.46 -1.50 -13.96
CA GLU A 110 14.78 -2.59 -14.63
C GLU A 110 13.65 -3.16 -13.75
N MET A 111 12.42 -3.09 -14.26
CA MET A 111 11.25 -3.60 -13.57
C MET A 111 11.05 -5.10 -13.84
N HIS A 112 10.78 -5.84 -12.79
CA HIS A 112 10.61 -7.28 -12.82
C HIS A 112 9.23 -7.70 -12.33
N TYR A 113 8.61 -8.66 -13.02
CA TYR A 113 7.25 -9.11 -12.74
C TYR A 113 7.16 -10.62 -12.86
N TYR A 114 6.81 -11.28 -11.76
CA TYR A 114 6.73 -12.74 -11.69
C TYR A 114 5.42 -13.19 -11.06
N ILE A 115 5.02 -14.41 -11.41
CA ILE A 115 4.01 -15.19 -10.70
C ILE A 115 4.73 -16.28 -9.92
N PHE A 116 4.44 -16.36 -8.66
CA PHE A 116 4.84 -17.45 -7.79
C PHE A 116 3.60 -18.29 -7.44
N ASN A 117 3.64 -19.60 -7.68
CA ASN A 117 2.64 -20.50 -7.16
C ASN A 117 3.00 -20.86 -5.72
N LYS A 118 2.46 -20.13 -4.77
CA LYS A 118 2.78 -20.29 -3.34
C LYS A 118 2.24 -21.63 -2.82
N PRO A 119 3.09 -22.53 -2.30
CA PRO A 119 2.64 -23.75 -1.64
C PRO A 119 1.95 -23.48 -0.30
N ARG A 120 1.21 -24.47 0.17
CA ARG A 120 0.67 -24.48 1.54
C ARG A 120 1.79 -24.53 2.56
N GLY A 121 1.59 -23.87 3.71
CA GLY A 121 2.56 -23.79 4.80
C GLY A 121 3.61 -22.68 4.66
N VAL A 122 3.73 -22.05 3.49
CA VAL A 122 4.71 -21.01 3.19
C VAL A 122 4.17 -19.63 3.62
N GLN A 123 5.00 -18.86 4.34
CA GLN A 123 4.70 -17.49 4.76
C GLN A 123 4.86 -16.51 3.61
N SER A 124 3.92 -15.57 3.44
CA SER A 124 4.04 -14.46 2.48
C SER A 124 4.99 -13.38 3.01
N THR A 125 6.26 -13.70 3.06
CA THR A 125 7.36 -12.79 3.39
C THR A 125 8.60 -13.16 2.59
N MET A 126 9.48 -12.18 2.33
CA MET A 126 10.76 -12.43 1.63
C MET A 126 11.83 -12.99 2.57
N SER A 127 11.71 -12.74 3.88
CA SER A 127 12.53 -13.31 4.95
C SER A 127 11.66 -13.64 6.15
N ASP A 128 12.02 -14.68 6.92
CA ASP A 128 11.32 -15.06 8.14
C ASP A 128 12.32 -15.31 9.26
N ASP A 129 12.29 -14.44 10.27
CA ASP A 129 13.24 -14.47 11.40
C ASP A 129 13.00 -15.68 12.34
N MET A 130 11.85 -16.35 12.20
CA MET A 130 11.49 -17.55 12.98
C MET A 130 11.88 -18.86 12.27
N GLY A 131 12.56 -18.80 11.12
CA GLY A 131 12.97 -19.98 10.36
C GLY A 131 11.83 -20.76 9.69
N ARG A 132 10.62 -20.20 9.59
CA ARG A 132 9.51 -20.85 8.89
C ARG A 132 9.67 -20.73 7.38
N PRO A 133 9.21 -21.71 6.59
CA PRO A 133 9.22 -21.60 5.13
C PRO A 133 8.57 -20.30 4.66
N SER A 134 9.28 -19.54 3.85
CA SER A 134 8.87 -18.24 3.34
C SER A 134 8.96 -18.16 1.82
N VAL A 135 8.30 -17.22 1.20
CA VAL A 135 8.39 -16.96 -0.25
C VAL A 135 9.83 -16.81 -0.68
N GLY A 136 10.63 -16.10 0.11
CA GLY A 136 12.04 -15.90 -0.18
C GLY A 136 12.88 -17.18 -0.29
N ASN A 137 12.49 -18.29 0.33
CA ASN A 137 13.20 -19.57 0.21
C ASN A 137 13.01 -20.25 -1.16
N PHE A 138 11.95 -19.90 -1.90
CA PHE A 138 11.61 -20.46 -3.20
C PHE A 138 12.13 -19.64 -4.38
N ILE A 139 12.65 -18.44 -4.12
CA ILE A 139 13.16 -17.57 -5.18
C ILE A 139 14.65 -17.79 -5.30
N ASP A 140 15.10 -18.14 -6.51
CA ASP A 140 16.52 -18.30 -6.82
C ASP A 140 17.30 -17.04 -6.45
N GLU A 141 18.49 -17.19 -5.88
CA GLU A 141 19.38 -16.08 -5.52
C GLU A 141 19.68 -15.17 -6.72
N ARG A 142 19.77 -15.74 -7.94
CA ARG A 142 19.92 -14.95 -9.18
C ARG A 142 18.76 -14.02 -9.45
N LEU A 143 17.54 -14.41 -9.02
CA LEU A 143 16.35 -13.57 -9.14
C LEU A 143 16.25 -12.54 -8.01
N LYS A 144 16.91 -12.78 -6.86
CA LYS A 144 16.91 -11.86 -5.72
C LYS A 144 17.94 -10.75 -5.85
N GLN A 145 19.15 -11.10 -6.34
CA GLN A 145 20.30 -10.20 -6.36
C GLN A 145 20.01 -8.89 -7.11
N GLY A 146 20.11 -7.77 -6.40
CA GLY A 146 20.00 -6.43 -6.96
C GLY A 146 18.63 -6.03 -7.48
N LYS A 147 17.59 -6.91 -7.38
CA LYS A 147 16.27 -6.65 -8.00
C LYS A 147 15.23 -6.10 -7.04
N GLY A 148 15.49 -6.11 -5.72
CA GLY A 148 14.55 -5.56 -4.74
C GLY A 148 13.14 -6.15 -4.79
N LEU A 149 13.00 -7.43 -5.17
CA LEU A 149 11.71 -8.10 -5.32
C LEU A 149 10.94 -8.19 -4.00
N PHE A 150 9.64 -7.96 -4.07
CA PHE A 150 8.70 -8.19 -2.97
C PHE A 150 7.36 -8.73 -3.49
N HIS A 151 6.57 -9.30 -2.60
CA HIS A 151 5.25 -9.86 -2.95
C HIS A 151 4.16 -8.77 -2.97
N VAL A 152 3.25 -8.87 -3.94
CA VAL A 152 2.06 -8.00 -4.08
C VAL A 152 0.89 -8.60 -3.30
N GLY A 153 0.58 -8.02 -2.17
CA GLY A 153 -0.40 -8.57 -1.24
C GLY A 153 0.12 -9.82 -0.52
N ARG A 154 -0.80 -10.55 0.06
CA ARG A 154 -0.46 -11.72 0.87
C ARG A 154 -1.47 -12.85 0.61
N LEU A 155 -0.99 -14.06 0.76
CA LEU A 155 -1.80 -15.26 1.00
C LEU A 155 -1.44 -15.79 2.39
N ASP A 156 -2.42 -16.25 3.13
CA ASP A 156 -2.18 -16.91 4.42
C ASP A 156 -1.31 -18.15 4.24
N ALA A 157 -0.62 -18.60 5.29
CA ALA A 157 0.22 -19.80 5.21
C ALA A 157 -0.54 -21.01 4.68
N GLN A 158 -1.82 -21.18 5.06
CA GLN A 158 -2.69 -22.28 4.64
C GLN A 158 -3.40 -22.04 3.30
N THR A 159 -3.14 -20.92 2.61
CA THR A 159 -3.70 -20.60 1.30
C THR A 159 -2.62 -20.74 0.24
N GLU A 160 -2.97 -21.41 -0.85
CA GLU A 160 -2.06 -21.71 -1.96
C GLU A 160 -2.33 -20.82 -3.16
N GLY A 161 -1.47 -20.92 -4.17
CA GLY A 161 -1.72 -20.40 -5.50
C GLY A 161 -1.03 -19.09 -5.84
N LEU A 162 -1.62 -18.33 -6.72
CA LEU A 162 -1.04 -17.19 -7.40
C LEU A 162 -0.68 -16.06 -6.45
N LEU A 163 0.60 -15.74 -6.36
CA LEU A 163 1.14 -14.58 -5.69
C LEU A 163 2.06 -13.83 -6.67
N LEU A 164 1.80 -12.55 -6.88
CA LEU A 164 2.64 -11.70 -7.73
C LEU A 164 3.89 -11.25 -6.95
N LEU A 165 5.02 -11.20 -7.65
CA LEU A 165 6.28 -10.66 -7.14
C LEU A 165 6.77 -9.59 -8.11
N THR A 166 7.25 -8.46 -7.60
CA THR A 166 7.76 -7.34 -8.40
C THR A 166 8.66 -6.43 -7.58
N ASN A 167 9.43 -5.58 -8.22
CA ASN A 167 10.08 -4.41 -7.64
C ASN A 167 9.35 -3.09 -7.99
N ASP A 168 8.28 -3.16 -8.80
CA ASP A 168 7.42 -2.01 -9.13
C ASP A 168 6.48 -1.68 -7.96
N GLY A 169 6.88 -0.70 -7.18
CA GLY A 169 6.11 -0.28 -6.00
C GLY A 169 4.84 0.49 -6.30
N GLU A 170 4.73 1.09 -7.49
CA GLU A 170 3.53 1.82 -7.88
C GLU A 170 2.44 0.85 -8.32
N LEU A 171 2.76 -0.04 -9.25
CA LEU A 171 1.85 -1.10 -9.68
C LEU A 171 1.39 -1.94 -8.47
N ALA A 172 2.32 -2.38 -7.62
CA ALA A 172 2.01 -3.18 -6.44
C ALA A 172 1.05 -2.47 -5.48
N ASN A 173 1.29 -1.17 -5.22
CA ASN A 173 0.43 -0.38 -4.36
C ASN A 173 -1.00 -0.30 -4.90
N ARG A 174 -1.16 0.01 -6.19
CA ARG A 174 -2.48 0.10 -6.83
C ARG A 174 -3.20 -1.24 -6.90
N LEU A 175 -2.50 -2.33 -7.22
CA LEU A 175 -3.09 -3.68 -7.23
C LEU A 175 -3.61 -4.14 -5.85
N MET A 176 -3.01 -3.62 -4.77
CA MET A 176 -3.43 -3.94 -3.40
C MET A 176 -4.48 -2.99 -2.85
N HIS A 177 -4.57 -1.77 -3.37
CA HIS A 177 -5.44 -0.74 -2.81
C HIS A 177 -6.91 -1.00 -3.15
N PRO A 178 -7.83 -0.93 -2.17
CA PRO A 178 -9.25 -1.27 -2.37
C PRO A 178 -9.95 -0.46 -3.45
N SER A 179 -9.55 0.80 -3.67
CA SER A 179 -10.20 1.70 -4.65
C SER A 179 -10.04 1.27 -6.11
N TYR A 180 -9.11 0.36 -6.41
CA TYR A 180 -8.94 -0.16 -7.78
C TYR A 180 -9.74 -1.44 -8.03
N GLU A 181 -10.40 -1.98 -7.01
CA GLU A 181 -11.32 -3.11 -7.11
C GLU A 181 -10.77 -4.30 -7.93
N VAL A 182 -9.45 -4.53 -7.85
CA VAL A 182 -8.79 -5.61 -8.59
C VAL A 182 -9.31 -6.95 -8.11
N SER A 183 -10.00 -7.68 -8.97
CA SER A 183 -10.63 -8.97 -8.63
C SER A 183 -9.60 -10.08 -8.40
N LYS A 184 -9.92 -11.00 -7.49
CA LYS A 184 -9.15 -12.22 -7.17
C LYS A 184 -10.10 -13.40 -7.19
N THR A 185 -9.77 -14.43 -7.96
CA THR A 185 -10.56 -15.65 -8.02
C THR A 185 -9.92 -16.75 -7.18
N TYR A 186 -10.73 -17.42 -6.42
CA TYR A 186 -10.33 -18.51 -5.53
C TYR A 186 -11.10 -19.80 -5.85
N MET A 187 -10.42 -20.93 -5.70
CA MET A 187 -11.04 -22.26 -5.62
C MET A 187 -10.99 -22.72 -4.17
N ALA A 188 -12.14 -22.96 -3.58
CA ALA A 188 -12.27 -23.38 -2.20
C ALA A 188 -12.89 -24.80 -2.14
N THR A 189 -12.18 -25.76 -1.55
CA THR A 189 -12.78 -27.03 -1.13
C THR A 189 -13.32 -26.83 0.27
N VAL A 190 -14.62 -27.05 0.43
CA VAL A 190 -15.34 -26.86 1.70
C VAL A 190 -15.98 -28.15 2.19
N LEU A 191 -16.26 -28.22 3.50
CA LEU A 191 -17.09 -29.25 4.07
C LEU A 191 -18.56 -28.89 3.85
N GLY A 192 -19.37 -29.87 3.49
CA GLY A 192 -20.79 -29.72 3.21
C GLY A 192 -21.11 -29.75 1.72
N GLU A 193 -22.31 -30.15 1.40
CA GLU A 193 -22.85 -30.21 0.03
C GLU A 193 -23.54 -28.87 -0.31
N ALA A 194 -22.86 -28.04 -1.06
CA ALA A 194 -23.37 -26.75 -1.44
C ALA A 194 -24.55 -26.84 -2.41
N LYS A 195 -25.56 -26.03 -2.17
CA LYS A 195 -26.76 -25.91 -3.03
C LYS A 195 -26.85 -24.48 -3.60
N LYS A 196 -27.71 -24.30 -4.60
CA LYS A 196 -27.90 -22.99 -5.27
C LYS A 196 -28.18 -21.83 -4.28
N GLY A 197 -28.81 -22.10 -3.12
CA GLY A 197 -29.04 -21.08 -2.09
C GLY A 197 -27.76 -20.43 -1.57
N LEU A 198 -26.67 -21.19 -1.42
CA LEU A 198 -25.37 -20.66 -1.00
C LEU A 198 -24.84 -19.59 -1.97
N VAL A 199 -25.02 -19.79 -3.28
CA VAL A 199 -24.57 -18.80 -4.29
C VAL A 199 -25.30 -17.48 -4.08
N HIS A 200 -26.61 -17.52 -3.83
CA HIS A 200 -27.39 -16.31 -3.57
C HIS A 200 -26.96 -15.61 -2.27
N GLU A 201 -26.76 -16.39 -1.21
CA GLU A 201 -26.34 -15.89 0.11
C GLU A 201 -24.99 -15.19 0.05
N LEU A 202 -23.97 -15.81 -0.57
CA LEU A 202 -22.63 -15.24 -0.71
C LEU A 202 -22.59 -13.97 -1.58
N LYS A 203 -23.45 -13.89 -2.61
CA LYS A 203 -23.57 -12.70 -3.46
C LYS A 203 -24.36 -11.58 -2.76
N LYS A 204 -25.37 -11.90 -1.97
CA LYS A 204 -26.12 -10.93 -1.18
C LYS A 204 -25.23 -10.28 -0.11
N GLY A 205 -24.32 -11.08 0.46
CA GLY A 205 -23.42 -10.69 1.53
C GLY A 205 -23.84 -11.23 2.88
N ILE A 206 -22.83 -11.50 3.68
CA ILE A 206 -22.96 -12.05 5.04
C ILE A 206 -22.26 -11.08 6.00
N GLU A 207 -22.89 -10.82 7.16
CA GLU A 207 -22.30 -10.00 8.21
C GLU A 207 -21.15 -10.76 8.87
N LEU A 208 -19.98 -10.13 8.94
CA LEU A 208 -18.80 -10.59 9.66
C LEU A 208 -18.45 -9.55 10.74
N ASP A 209 -17.51 -9.89 11.63
CA ASP A 209 -17.11 -9.04 12.77
C ASP A 209 -16.63 -7.63 12.35
N ASP A 210 -16.16 -7.48 11.09
CA ASP A 210 -15.64 -6.25 10.51
C ASP A 210 -16.52 -5.71 9.36
N GLY A 211 -17.80 -6.05 9.36
CA GLY A 211 -18.80 -5.60 8.41
C GLY A 211 -19.18 -6.62 7.35
N ILE A 212 -20.15 -6.27 6.51
CA ILE A 212 -20.69 -7.16 5.48
C ILE A 212 -19.60 -7.54 4.48
N ALA A 213 -19.51 -8.84 4.20
CA ALA A 213 -18.66 -9.41 3.16
C ALA A 213 -19.52 -10.05 2.08
N LYS A 214 -19.18 -9.81 0.81
CA LYS A 214 -19.88 -10.41 -0.33
C LYS A 214 -18.89 -10.88 -1.38
N ALA A 215 -19.28 -11.90 -2.14
CA ALA A 215 -18.56 -12.31 -3.31
C ALA A 215 -19.14 -11.61 -4.55
N ASP A 216 -18.27 -11.19 -5.47
CA ASP A 216 -18.65 -10.58 -6.73
C ASP A 216 -19.24 -11.63 -7.68
N ASP A 217 -18.62 -12.83 -7.70
CA ASP A 217 -19.16 -14.00 -8.38
C ASP A 217 -18.94 -15.28 -7.60
N VAL A 218 -19.86 -16.23 -7.73
CA VAL A 218 -19.81 -17.54 -7.05
C VAL A 218 -20.34 -18.63 -7.99
N GLN A 219 -19.61 -19.73 -8.08
CA GLN A 219 -19.98 -20.89 -8.83
C GLN A 219 -19.71 -22.17 -8.02
N ILE A 220 -20.67 -23.05 -7.86
CA ILE A 220 -20.45 -24.40 -7.37
C ILE A 220 -19.93 -25.21 -8.56
N VAL A 221 -18.67 -25.64 -8.47
CA VAL A 221 -17.98 -26.37 -9.55
C VAL A 221 -18.28 -27.85 -9.47
N ASP A 222 -18.23 -28.40 -8.23
CA ASP A 222 -18.45 -29.84 -8.01
C ASP A 222 -18.94 -30.09 -6.58
N VAL A 223 -19.63 -31.22 -6.38
CA VAL A 223 -20.14 -31.68 -5.07
C VAL A 223 -19.93 -33.19 -4.97
N TRP A 224 -19.20 -33.64 -3.95
CA TRP A 224 -18.88 -35.04 -3.75
C TRP A 224 -18.66 -35.39 -2.28
N GLN A 225 -19.14 -36.53 -1.83
CA GLN A 225 -18.82 -37.14 -0.53
C GLN A 225 -18.84 -36.15 0.66
N GLY A 226 -19.89 -35.35 0.77
CA GLY A 226 -20.03 -34.34 1.84
C GLY A 226 -19.12 -33.15 1.72
N LYS A 227 -18.54 -32.90 0.54
CA LYS A 227 -17.69 -31.73 0.22
C LYS A 227 -18.21 -31.03 -1.02
N SER A 228 -17.75 -29.78 -1.21
CA SER A 228 -18.02 -29.03 -2.41
C SER A 228 -16.78 -28.25 -2.85
N LEU A 229 -16.61 -28.12 -4.15
CA LEU A 229 -15.64 -27.22 -4.77
C LEU A 229 -16.36 -25.96 -5.23
N ILE A 230 -15.97 -24.83 -4.66
CA ILE A 230 -16.60 -23.53 -4.92
C ILE A 230 -15.57 -22.59 -5.52
N LYS A 231 -15.92 -21.99 -6.66
CA LYS A 231 -15.18 -20.87 -7.24
C LYS A 231 -15.80 -19.57 -6.76
N LEU A 232 -14.97 -18.67 -6.20
CA LEU A 232 -15.41 -17.34 -5.73
C LEU A 232 -14.53 -16.28 -6.35
N GLU A 233 -15.14 -15.15 -6.70
CA GLU A 233 -14.44 -13.94 -7.08
C GLU A 233 -14.75 -12.82 -6.07
N LEU A 234 -13.70 -12.13 -5.60
CA LEU A 234 -13.78 -10.99 -4.68
C LEU A 234 -12.76 -9.93 -5.09
N HIS A 235 -13.10 -8.65 -4.89
CA HIS A 235 -12.15 -7.54 -5.06
C HIS A 235 -11.54 -7.10 -3.73
N GLU A 236 -12.17 -7.37 -2.60
CA GLU A 236 -11.66 -7.01 -1.28
C GLU A 236 -10.55 -7.96 -0.78
N GLY A 237 -9.79 -7.50 0.22
CA GLY A 237 -8.63 -8.22 0.76
C GLY A 237 -8.56 -8.24 2.28
N ARG A 238 -9.69 -8.17 3.01
CA ARG A 238 -9.71 -8.30 4.47
C ARG A 238 -9.08 -9.62 4.93
N LYS A 239 -8.52 -9.60 6.13
CA LYS A 239 -7.84 -10.78 6.69
C LYS A 239 -8.74 -12.02 6.68
N HIS A 240 -8.27 -13.11 6.07
CA HIS A 240 -8.96 -14.41 5.98
C HIS A 240 -10.37 -14.34 5.37
N ILE A 241 -10.67 -13.34 4.53
CA ILE A 241 -12.03 -13.02 4.10
C ILE A 241 -12.77 -14.21 3.50
N VAL A 242 -12.18 -14.96 2.57
CA VAL A 242 -12.81 -16.12 1.93
C VAL A 242 -13.13 -17.21 2.96
N ARG A 243 -12.21 -17.49 3.88
CA ARG A 243 -12.40 -18.50 4.93
C ARG A 243 -13.49 -18.10 5.92
N ARG A 244 -13.53 -16.83 6.32
CA ARG A 244 -14.55 -16.29 7.24
C ARG A 244 -15.91 -16.26 6.57
N LEU A 245 -16.00 -15.81 5.34
CA LEU A 245 -17.24 -15.76 4.57
C LEU A 245 -17.87 -17.14 4.40
N LEU A 246 -17.10 -18.12 3.93
CA LEU A 246 -17.59 -19.49 3.76
C LEU A 246 -17.90 -20.18 5.09
N LYS A 247 -17.12 -19.93 6.14
CA LYS A 247 -17.41 -20.45 7.49
C LYS A 247 -18.74 -19.89 8.03
N ALA A 248 -18.99 -18.59 7.86
CA ALA A 248 -20.22 -17.92 8.28
C ALA A 248 -21.44 -18.47 7.54
N ALA A 249 -21.27 -18.85 6.25
CA ALA A 249 -22.29 -19.56 5.46
C ALA A 249 -22.47 -21.05 5.85
N GLY A 250 -21.74 -21.57 6.84
CA GLY A 250 -21.82 -22.98 7.26
C GLY A 250 -20.91 -23.94 6.46
N PHE A 251 -20.01 -23.43 5.64
CA PHE A 251 -19.12 -24.23 4.77
C PHE A 251 -17.63 -24.03 5.11
N PRO A 252 -17.09 -24.67 6.16
CA PRO A 252 -15.68 -24.52 6.55
C PRO A 252 -14.72 -24.93 5.45
N VAL A 253 -13.72 -24.09 5.18
CA VAL A 253 -12.73 -24.30 4.11
C VAL A 253 -11.64 -25.28 4.52
N GLN A 254 -11.49 -26.38 3.78
CA GLN A 254 -10.40 -27.36 3.91
C GLN A 254 -9.17 -26.95 3.09
N ALA A 255 -9.36 -26.61 1.82
CA ALA A 255 -8.30 -26.14 0.93
C ALA A 255 -8.73 -24.86 0.23
N LEU A 256 -7.77 -23.96 0.00
CA LEU A 256 -8.01 -22.67 -0.64
C LEU A 256 -6.85 -22.33 -1.56
N VAL A 257 -7.16 -22.13 -2.83
CA VAL A 257 -6.17 -21.79 -3.85
C VAL A 257 -6.62 -20.52 -4.56
N ARG A 258 -5.76 -19.49 -4.61
CA ARG A 258 -6.01 -18.35 -5.49
C ARG A 258 -5.55 -18.68 -6.89
N THR A 259 -6.47 -18.77 -7.83
CA THR A 259 -6.22 -19.21 -9.21
C THR A 259 -6.05 -18.05 -10.17
N LYS A 260 -6.51 -16.83 -9.81
CA LYS A 260 -6.49 -15.69 -10.71
C LYS A 260 -6.39 -14.36 -9.97
N ILE A 261 -5.70 -13.39 -10.54
CA ILE A 261 -5.73 -11.97 -10.16
C ILE A 261 -6.02 -11.19 -11.44
N HIS A 262 -7.14 -10.48 -11.48
CA HIS A 262 -7.66 -9.80 -12.68
C HIS A 262 -7.73 -10.77 -13.88
N THR A 263 -6.91 -10.58 -14.91
CA THR A 263 -6.82 -11.49 -16.07
C THR A 263 -5.69 -12.51 -15.96
N VAL A 264 -4.77 -12.32 -14.99
CA VAL A 264 -3.60 -13.18 -14.83
C VAL A 264 -4.02 -14.49 -14.16
N GLN A 265 -3.78 -15.60 -14.84
CA GLN A 265 -4.14 -16.93 -14.37
C GLN A 265 -2.92 -17.71 -13.88
N LEU A 266 -3.12 -18.53 -12.85
CA LEU A 266 -2.11 -19.47 -12.36
C LEU A 266 -1.78 -20.52 -13.41
N GLY A 267 -2.82 -21.04 -14.14
CA GLY A 267 -2.67 -22.14 -15.09
C GLY A 267 -2.12 -23.40 -14.42
N ASP A 268 -1.32 -24.15 -15.18
CA ASP A 268 -0.72 -25.42 -14.76
C ASP A 268 0.63 -25.25 -14.06
N GLN A 269 0.92 -24.03 -13.56
CA GLN A 269 2.17 -23.75 -12.87
C GLN A 269 2.31 -24.60 -11.60
N LYS A 270 3.40 -25.34 -11.47
CA LYS A 270 3.65 -26.24 -10.34
C LYS A 270 3.81 -25.46 -9.02
N PRO A 271 3.31 -25.99 -7.89
CA PRO A 271 3.56 -25.39 -6.58
C PRO A 271 5.05 -25.15 -6.31
N GLY A 272 5.42 -24.00 -5.76
CA GLY A 272 6.80 -23.59 -5.49
C GLY A 272 7.54 -23.00 -6.68
N SER A 273 6.99 -23.06 -7.90
CA SER A 273 7.67 -22.50 -9.08
C SER A 273 7.38 -21.01 -9.29
N VAL A 274 8.30 -20.35 -9.98
CA VAL A 274 8.23 -18.94 -10.37
C VAL A 274 8.29 -18.84 -11.90
N ARG A 275 7.44 -18.01 -12.49
CA ARG A 275 7.53 -17.64 -13.91
C ARG A 275 7.39 -16.13 -14.10
N ALA A 276 7.99 -15.60 -15.16
CA ALA A 276 7.75 -14.20 -15.53
C ALA A 276 6.32 -14.00 -16.05
N LEU A 277 5.74 -12.81 -15.83
CA LEU A 277 4.54 -12.39 -16.53
C LEU A 277 4.88 -12.19 -18.01
N ASN A 278 3.96 -12.58 -18.88
CA ASN A 278 4.06 -12.21 -20.29
C ASN A 278 3.57 -10.76 -20.48
N ARG A 279 3.86 -10.20 -21.68
CA ARG A 279 3.52 -8.81 -22.00
C ARG A 279 2.02 -8.51 -21.92
N SER A 280 1.16 -9.45 -22.33
CA SER A 280 -0.29 -9.29 -22.29
C SER A 280 -0.81 -9.26 -20.87
N GLU A 281 -0.33 -10.16 -20.00
CA GLU A 281 -0.67 -10.20 -18.58
C GLU A 281 -0.27 -8.89 -17.90
N LEU A 282 0.96 -8.43 -18.15
CA LEU A 282 1.48 -7.19 -17.56
C LEU A 282 0.68 -5.97 -18.03
N THR A 283 0.44 -5.82 -19.33
CA THR A 283 -0.36 -4.72 -19.90
C THR A 283 -1.77 -4.69 -19.30
N SER A 284 -2.37 -5.87 -19.10
CA SER A 284 -3.69 -5.98 -18.51
C SER A 284 -3.72 -5.50 -17.04
N LEU A 285 -2.69 -5.84 -16.25
CA LEU A 285 -2.57 -5.36 -14.86
C LEU A 285 -2.39 -3.83 -14.80
N TYR A 286 -1.55 -3.25 -15.68
CA TYR A 286 -1.38 -1.80 -15.75
C TYR A 286 -2.69 -1.09 -16.08
N LYS A 287 -3.40 -1.55 -17.10
CA LYS A 287 -4.71 -0.99 -17.49
C LYS A 287 -5.75 -1.09 -16.37
N ALA A 288 -5.76 -2.21 -15.64
CA ALA A 288 -6.72 -2.42 -14.54
C ALA A 288 -6.57 -1.39 -13.41
N VAL A 289 -5.40 -0.76 -13.29
CA VAL A 289 -5.11 0.22 -12.22
C VAL A 289 -4.79 1.61 -12.76
N GLY A 290 -5.07 1.87 -14.04
CA GLY A 290 -4.90 3.18 -14.67
C GLY A 290 -3.44 3.64 -14.80
N LEU A 291 -2.55 2.72 -15.15
CA LEU A 291 -1.13 2.94 -15.48
C LEU A 291 -0.84 2.68 -16.95
#